data_88a6d2107deb0fced04c7c791581c445
#
_entry.id   88a6d2107deb0fced04c7c791581c445
#
_cell.length_a   1.000
_cell.length_b   1.000
_cell.length_c   1.000
_cell.angle_alpha   90.00
_cell.angle_beta   90.00
_cell.angle_gamma   90.00
#
_symmetry.space_group_name_H-M   'P 1'
#
loop_
_entity.id
_entity.type
_entity.pdbx_description
1 polymer ?
#
loop_
_entity_poly.entity_id
_entity_poly.type
_entity_poly.pdbx_seq_one_letter_code
_entity_poly.pdbx_strand_id
1 'polypeptide(L)'
;EGTLGIVTRAVLRLRPAPRTVQTALVALDSFADVAGLLRRLGVELEGKLSAFEVMWQNLYQLLVTETGKHQAFLPPDHPYFVLVESEGADEEREAEQFMTVLGNLMDEGHVADAVIAQSGQQASQLWEMRDDIETIVLTLHPVVPFDISLPIREVERYVSGIEKALEEQLPGSRLVVFGHLGDSNIHVVVGKTDDKEAVEHIVYGGLKDIVGSISAEHGIGLEKRGFLHCSRSDAEIALMRTLKAALDPRNLLNPGKVLEPAGS
;
A
#
# COMPACT_ATOMS: atom_id res chain seq x y z
N GLU A 1 -3.23 -18.20 6.90
CA GLU A 1 -2.52 -19.08 5.94
C GLU A 1 -2.86 -20.57 6.14
N GLY A 2 -3.92 -20.89 6.90
CA GLY A 2 -4.36 -22.26 7.14
C GLY A 2 -3.38 -23.10 7.97
N THR A 3 -2.53 -22.46 8.77
CA THR A 3 -1.53 -23.14 9.62
C THR A 3 -2.09 -23.60 10.98
N LEU A 4 -3.20 -23.01 11.43
CA LEU A 4 -3.82 -23.28 12.73
C LEU A 4 -5.16 -24.01 12.62
N GLY A 5 -5.80 -23.98 11.46
CA GLY A 5 -7.12 -24.55 11.23
C GLY A 5 -7.64 -24.29 9.83
N ILE A 6 -8.82 -24.83 9.53
CA ILE A 6 -9.55 -24.63 8.29
C ILE A 6 -10.89 -23.99 8.61
N VAL A 7 -11.17 -22.82 8.00
CA VAL A 7 -12.47 -22.14 8.14
C VAL A 7 -13.50 -22.90 7.29
N THR A 8 -14.50 -23.52 7.95
CA THR A 8 -15.53 -24.32 7.28
C THR A 8 -16.84 -23.55 7.10
N ARG A 9 -17.08 -22.51 7.89
CA ARG A 9 -18.27 -21.66 7.81
C ARG A 9 -17.93 -20.25 8.24
N ALA A 10 -18.57 -19.26 7.59
CA ALA A 10 -18.47 -17.85 7.96
C ALA A 10 -19.87 -17.24 7.99
N VAL A 11 -20.13 -16.35 8.95
CA VAL A 11 -21.32 -15.49 8.99
C VAL A 11 -20.87 -14.09 8.63
N LEU A 12 -21.37 -13.57 7.50
CA LEU A 12 -20.99 -12.28 6.97
C LEU A 12 -22.14 -11.28 7.18
N ARG A 13 -21.79 -10.08 7.67
CA ARG A 13 -22.73 -8.97 7.75
C ARG A 13 -22.80 -8.29 6.39
N LEU A 14 -23.99 -8.26 5.80
CA LEU A 14 -24.25 -7.48 4.59
C LEU A 14 -24.47 -6.01 4.92
N ARG A 15 -24.05 -5.15 4.02
CA ARG A 15 -24.32 -3.72 4.03
C ARG A 15 -25.02 -3.34 2.72
N PRO A 16 -25.88 -2.28 2.71
CA PRO A 16 -26.40 -1.76 1.48
C PRO A 16 -25.25 -1.36 0.54
N ALA A 17 -25.41 -1.66 -0.75
CA ALA A 17 -24.47 -1.16 -1.75
C ALA A 17 -24.58 0.38 -1.84
N PRO A 18 -23.47 1.10 -2.05
CA PRO A 18 -23.50 2.54 -2.30
C PRO A 18 -24.26 2.81 -3.59
N ARG A 19 -24.95 3.96 -3.66
CA ARG A 19 -25.68 4.39 -4.85
C ARG A 19 -24.87 5.35 -5.70
N THR A 20 -23.90 5.99 -5.11
CA THR A 20 -23.01 6.96 -5.76
C THR A 20 -21.58 6.79 -5.25
N VAL A 21 -20.65 7.06 -6.14
CA VAL A 21 -19.20 7.00 -5.90
C VAL A 21 -18.59 8.25 -6.50
N GLN A 22 -17.77 8.95 -5.71
CA GLN A 22 -17.00 10.12 -6.15
C GLN A 22 -15.53 9.73 -6.14
N THR A 23 -14.85 9.88 -7.27
CA THR A 23 -13.43 9.52 -7.42
C THR A 23 -12.62 10.75 -7.83
N ALA A 24 -11.45 10.96 -7.24
CA ALA A 24 -10.52 12.01 -7.62
C ALA A 24 -9.07 11.52 -7.59
N LEU A 25 -8.23 12.14 -8.42
CA LEU A 25 -6.78 12.09 -8.28
C LEU A 25 -6.32 13.44 -7.75
N VAL A 26 -5.48 13.41 -6.71
CA VAL A 26 -4.99 14.58 -5.96
C VAL A 26 -3.48 14.58 -5.99
N ALA A 27 -2.86 15.71 -6.31
CA ALA A 27 -1.41 15.93 -6.24
C ALA A 27 -1.05 16.69 -4.96
N LEU A 28 0.06 16.28 -4.31
CA LEU A 28 0.52 16.87 -3.06
C LEU A 28 2.06 17.04 -3.09
N ASP A 29 2.54 18.06 -2.37
CA ASP A 29 3.94 18.45 -2.38
C ASP A 29 4.74 17.88 -1.19
N SER A 30 4.05 17.30 -0.19
CA SER A 30 4.72 16.67 0.96
C SER A 30 3.96 15.45 1.48
N PHE A 31 4.67 14.52 2.11
CA PHE A 31 4.03 13.38 2.78
C PHE A 31 3.20 13.83 4.00
N ALA A 32 3.57 14.93 4.62
CA ALA A 32 2.78 15.53 5.70
C ALA A 32 1.39 15.94 5.20
N ASP A 33 1.29 16.49 3.98
CA ASP A 33 0.01 16.82 3.35
C ASP A 33 -0.76 15.56 2.96
N VAL A 34 -0.10 14.49 2.50
CA VAL A 34 -0.75 13.18 2.26
C VAL A 34 -1.41 12.65 3.54
N ALA A 35 -0.68 12.65 4.66
CA ALA A 35 -1.22 12.23 5.96
C ALA A 35 -2.31 13.19 6.48
N GLY A 36 -2.17 14.48 6.20
CA GLY A 36 -3.16 15.52 6.49
C GLY A 36 -4.45 15.30 5.70
N LEU A 37 -4.35 15.06 4.41
CA LEU A 37 -5.47 14.76 3.51
C LEU A 37 -6.25 13.53 4.00
N LEU A 38 -5.58 12.43 4.30
CA LEU A 38 -6.24 11.22 4.82
C LEU A 38 -7.07 11.51 6.08
N ARG A 39 -6.48 12.24 7.04
CA ARG A 39 -7.17 12.59 8.28
C ARG A 39 -8.38 13.50 8.02
N ARG A 40 -8.22 14.51 7.17
CA ARG A 40 -9.30 15.47 6.84
C ARG A 40 -10.44 14.78 6.12
N LEU A 41 -10.16 14.00 5.07
CA LEU A 41 -11.19 13.25 4.34
C LEU A 41 -11.91 12.24 5.24
N GLY A 42 -11.21 11.55 6.13
CA GLY A 42 -11.80 10.62 7.09
C GLY A 42 -12.84 11.28 8.02
N VAL A 43 -12.63 12.55 8.38
CA VAL A 43 -13.55 13.31 9.23
C VAL A 43 -14.63 14.01 8.39
N GLU A 44 -14.23 14.77 7.37
CA GLU A 44 -15.12 15.67 6.63
C GLU A 44 -16.04 14.96 5.65
N LEU A 45 -15.68 13.74 5.22
CA LEU A 45 -16.57 12.84 4.47
C LEU A 45 -17.43 11.95 5.37
N GLU A 46 -17.46 12.19 6.68
CA GLU A 46 -18.35 11.51 7.63
C GLU A 46 -18.23 9.96 7.60
N GLY A 47 -17.01 9.45 7.36
CA GLY A 47 -16.75 8.02 7.27
C GLY A 47 -17.15 7.37 5.95
N LYS A 48 -17.36 8.15 4.89
CA LYS A 48 -17.68 7.68 3.53
C LYS A 48 -16.44 7.46 2.66
N LEU A 49 -15.23 7.78 3.13
CA LEU A 49 -13.98 7.50 2.44
C LEU A 49 -13.86 6.00 2.25
N SER A 50 -13.88 5.53 1.01
CA SER A 50 -13.82 4.11 0.64
C SER A 50 -12.46 3.69 0.10
N ALA A 51 -11.70 4.60 -0.52
CA ALA A 51 -10.35 4.34 -0.97
C ALA A 51 -9.43 5.55 -0.74
N PHE A 52 -8.17 5.25 -0.41
CA PHE A 52 -7.09 6.22 -0.28
C PHE A 52 -5.78 5.58 -0.72
N GLU A 53 -5.46 5.76 -2.01
CA GLU A 53 -4.39 5.06 -2.71
C GLU A 53 -3.26 6.03 -3.02
N VAL A 54 -2.16 5.92 -2.29
CA VAL A 54 -1.00 6.79 -2.51
C VAL A 54 -0.07 6.19 -3.57
N MET A 55 0.46 7.04 -4.43
CA MET A 55 1.51 6.77 -5.40
C MET A 55 2.62 7.79 -5.25
N TRP A 56 3.87 7.35 -5.18
CA TRP A 56 5.03 8.23 -5.29
C TRP A 56 5.22 8.69 -6.73
N GLN A 57 5.87 9.83 -6.90
CA GLN A 57 6.13 10.44 -8.20
C GLN A 57 6.72 9.45 -9.21
N ASN A 58 7.68 8.63 -8.79
CA ASN A 58 8.36 7.68 -9.66
C ASN A 58 7.42 6.65 -10.29
N LEU A 59 6.37 6.21 -9.58
CA LEU A 59 5.34 5.37 -10.16
C LEU A 59 4.49 6.14 -11.17
N TYR A 60 3.98 7.31 -10.78
CA TYR A 60 3.14 8.09 -11.68
C TYR A 60 3.89 8.43 -12.97
N GLN A 61 5.15 8.89 -12.88
CA GLN A 61 5.99 9.16 -14.03
C GLN A 61 6.25 7.92 -14.90
N LEU A 62 6.48 6.76 -14.29
CA LEU A 62 6.64 5.50 -15.03
C LEU A 62 5.40 5.21 -15.89
N LEU A 63 4.21 5.37 -15.33
CA LEU A 63 2.95 5.03 -16.00
C LEU A 63 2.54 6.04 -17.09
N VAL A 64 2.72 7.35 -16.83
CA VAL A 64 2.22 8.39 -17.72
C VAL A 64 3.29 8.98 -18.66
N THR A 65 4.56 9.01 -18.24
CA THR A 65 5.64 9.66 -19.01
C THR A 65 6.56 8.63 -19.67
N GLU A 66 7.11 7.69 -18.90
CA GLU A 66 8.11 6.76 -19.45
C GLU A 66 7.49 5.74 -20.40
N THR A 67 6.35 5.14 -20.00
CA THR A 67 5.66 4.15 -20.84
C THR A 67 4.60 4.77 -21.76
N GLY A 68 4.06 5.94 -21.39
CA GLY A 68 2.98 6.59 -22.10
C GLY A 68 1.70 5.74 -22.19
N LYS A 69 1.56 4.71 -21.36
CA LYS A 69 0.43 3.80 -21.41
C LYS A 69 -0.86 4.43 -20.87
N HIS A 70 -0.72 5.31 -19.89
CA HIS A 70 -1.84 6.02 -19.31
C HIS A 70 -1.77 7.52 -19.59
N GLN A 71 -2.94 8.14 -19.68
CA GLN A 71 -3.05 9.59 -19.79
C GLN A 71 -2.60 10.26 -18.49
N ALA A 72 -1.81 11.30 -18.57
CA ALA A 72 -1.53 12.16 -17.42
C ALA A 72 -2.76 13.03 -17.14
N PHE A 73 -3.39 12.81 -15.98
CA PHE A 73 -4.52 13.61 -15.51
C PHE A 73 -4.07 14.87 -14.78
N LEU A 74 -2.89 14.82 -14.16
CA LEU A 74 -2.22 15.91 -13.47
C LEU A 74 -0.76 16.02 -13.93
N PRO A 75 -0.11 17.19 -13.78
CA PRO A 75 1.32 17.33 -14.06
C PRO A 75 2.17 16.32 -13.27
N PRO A 76 3.17 15.66 -13.89
CA PRO A 76 3.93 14.56 -13.27
C PRO A 76 5.09 15.00 -12.38
N ASP A 77 5.16 16.28 -12.02
CA ASP A 77 6.24 16.89 -11.25
C ASP A 77 6.00 16.98 -9.74
N HIS A 78 4.81 16.61 -9.29
CA HIS A 78 4.51 16.50 -7.85
C HIS A 78 5.09 15.23 -7.22
N PRO A 79 5.58 15.28 -5.97
CA PRO A 79 6.17 14.12 -5.30
C PRO A 79 5.17 13.02 -4.92
N TYR A 80 3.90 13.36 -4.72
CA TYR A 80 2.85 12.40 -4.34
C TYR A 80 1.56 12.62 -5.11
N PHE A 81 0.94 11.49 -5.47
CA PHE A 81 -0.39 11.43 -6.06
C PHE A 81 -1.26 10.51 -5.22
N VAL A 82 -2.49 10.91 -4.97
CA VAL A 82 -3.43 10.11 -4.18
C VAL A 82 -4.72 9.97 -4.95
N LEU A 83 -5.10 8.73 -5.26
CA LEU A 83 -6.44 8.41 -5.72
C LEU A 83 -7.33 8.26 -4.49
N VAL A 84 -8.38 9.06 -4.43
CA VAL A 84 -9.35 9.04 -3.34
C VAL A 84 -10.73 8.69 -3.88
N GLU A 85 -11.48 7.92 -3.07
CA GLU A 85 -12.85 7.56 -3.41
C GLU A 85 -13.75 7.69 -2.19
N SER A 86 -14.95 8.21 -2.41
CA SER A 86 -15.99 8.34 -1.41
C SER A 86 -17.28 7.71 -1.91
N GLU A 87 -17.90 6.89 -1.07
CA GLU A 87 -19.15 6.19 -1.36
C GLU A 87 -20.32 6.80 -0.57
N GLY A 88 -21.49 6.85 -1.21
CA GLY A 88 -22.66 7.42 -0.55
C GLY A 88 -24.00 6.95 -1.10
N ALA A 89 -25.07 7.61 -0.66
CA ALA A 89 -26.44 7.27 -1.02
C ALA A 89 -27.18 8.38 -1.78
N ASP A 90 -26.69 9.62 -1.72
CA ASP A 90 -27.27 10.82 -2.31
C ASP A 90 -26.24 11.48 -3.23
N GLU A 91 -26.46 11.36 -4.56
CA GLU A 91 -25.48 11.77 -5.56
C GLU A 91 -25.14 13.26 -5.49
N GLU A 92 -26.15 14.13 -5.40
CA GLU A 92 -25.94 15.58 -5.40
C GLU A 92 -25.19 16.02 -4.12
N ARG A 93 -25.65 15.56 -2.98
CA ARG A 93 -25.05 15.89 -1.69
C ARG A 93 -23.62 15.39 -1.57
N GLU A 94 -23.35 14.14 -1.99
CA GLU A 94 -22.01 13.54 -1.90
C GLU A 94 -21.03 14.24 -2.86
N ALA A 95 -21.48 14.58 -4.08
CA ALA A 95 -20.66 15.32 -5.04
C ALA A 95 -20.33 16.72 -4.53
N GLU A 96 -21.31 17.47 -3.97
CA GLU A 96 -21.11 18.80 -3.41
C GLU A 96 -20.15 18.74 -2.21
N GLN A 97 -20.35 17.79 -1.29
CA GLN A 97 -19.48 17.62 -0.11
C GLN A 97 -18.04 17.29 -0.56
N PHE A 98 -17.86 16.35 -1.48
CA PHE A 98 -16.55 15.94 -1.97
C PHE A 98 -15.80 17.08 -2.65
N MET A 99 -16.47 17.83 -3.55
CA MET A 99 -15.90 19.02 -4.18
C MET A 99 -15.54 20.12 -3.17
N THR A 100 -16.42 20.36 -2.20
CA THR A 100 -16.20 21.39 -1.18
C THR A 100 -14.99 21.08 -0.32
N VAL A 101 -14.84 19.83 0.12
CA VAL A 101 -13.71 19.41 0.97
C VAL A 101 -12.40 19.51 0.20
N LEU A 102 -12.33 19.04 -1.04
CA LEU A 102 -11.11 19.14 -1.86
C LEU A 102 -10.81 20.61 -2.21
N GLY A 103 -11.82 21.41 -2.55
CA GLY A 103 -11.66 22.84 -2.81
C GLY A 103 -11.09 23.60 -1.63
N ASN A 104 -11.61 23.38 -0.43
CA ASN A 104 -11.09 23.99 0.79
C ASN A 104 -9.62 23.62 1.04
N LEU A 105 -9.26 22.37 0.83
CA LEU A 105 -7.87 21.89 0.98
C LEU A 105 -6.91 22.51 -0.04
N MET A 106 -7.39 22.77 -1.25
CA MET A 106 -6.63 23.52 -2.27
C MET A 106 -6.45 25.00 -1.86
N ASP A 107 -7.51 25.66 -1.40
CA ASP A 107 -7.49 27.04 -0.93
C ASP A 107 -6.58 27.25 0.30
N GLU A 108 -6.51 26.22 1.17
CA GLU A 108 -5.60 26.17 2.33
C GLU A 108 -4.15 25.84 1.95
N GLY A 109 -3.88 25.45 0.71
CA GLY A 109 -2.54 25.08 0.21
C GLY A 109 -2.04 23.71 0.64
N HIS A 110 -2.94 22.83 1.09
CA HIS A 110 -2.64 21.43 1.44
C HIS A 110 -2.76 20.48 0.27
N VAL A 111 -3.45 20.85 -0.76
CA VAL A 111 -3.58 20.14 -2.03
C VAL A 111 -3.03 21.05 -3.13
N ALA A 112 -2.05 20.56 -3.90
CA ALA A 112 -1.42 21.32 -4.96
C ALA A 112 -2.28 21.38 -6.23
N ASP A 113 -2.88 20.24 -6.62
CA ASP A 113 -3.80 20.13 -7.75
C ASP A 113 -4.73 18.92 -7.57
N ALA A 114 -5.89 18.93 -8.22
CA ALA A 114 -6.84 17.83 -8.14
C ALA A 114 -7.71 17.73 -9.40
N VAL A 115 -8.02 16.50 -9.80
CA VAL A 115 -9.02 16.21 -10.84
C VAL A 115 -10.08 15.27 -10.26
N ILE A 116 -11.35 15.71 -10.31
CA ILE A 116 -12.50 14.89 -9.92
C ILE A 116 -13.07 14.25 -11.19
N ALA A 117 -13.27 12.94 -11.16
CA ALA A 117 -13.84 12.20 -12.28
C ALA A 117 -15.26 12.69 -12.61
N GLN A 118 -15.48 13.09 -13.85
CA GLN A 118 -16.78 13.61 -14.34
C GLN A 118 -17.66 12.51 -14.95
N SER A 119 -17.17 11.28 -14.98
CA SER A 119 -17.90 10.12 -15.52
C SER A 119 -17.34 8.82 -14.96
N GLY A 120 -18.14 7.75 -14.95
CA GLY A 120 -17.67 6.41 -14.59
C GLY A 120 -16.48 5.94 -15.45
N GLN A 121 -16.42 6.34 -16.72
CA GLN A 121 -15.28 6.02 -17.58
C GLN A 121 -13.99 6.68 -17.08
N GLN A 122 -14.03 7.96 -16.68
CA GLN A 122 -12.87 8.66 -16.16
C GLN A 122 -12.44 8.07 -14.81
N ALA A 123 -13.40 7.74 -13.93
CA ALA A 123 -13.10 7.03 -12.69
C ALA A 123 -12.39 5.68 -12.94
N SER A 124 -12.90 4.89 -13.91
CA SER A 124 -12.24 3.63 -14.32
C SER A 124 -10.83 3.85 -14.84
N GLN A 125 -10.57 4.89 -15.62
CA GLN A 125 -9.22 5.20 -16.12
C GLN A 125 -8.25 5.57 -14.99
N LEU A 126 -8.71 6.26 -13.96
CA LEU A 126 -7.89 6.56 -12.77
C LEU A 126 -7.53 5.28 -12.01
N TRP A 127 -8.47 4.36 -11.83
CA TRP A 127 -8.23 3.08 -11.21
C TRP A 127 -7.35 2.16 -12.07
N GLU A 128 -7.59 2.08 -13.37
CA GLU A 128 -6.75 1.30 -14.30
C GLU A 128 -5.29 1.75 -14.26
N MET A 129 -5.04 3.05 -14.12
CA MET A 129 -3.69 3.57 -13.96
C MET A 129 -3.08 3.11 -12.62
N ARG A 130 -3.82 3.24 -11.51
CA ARG A 130 -3.34 2.85 -10.17
C ARG A 130 -3.07 1.34 -10.08
N ASP A 131 -3.88 0.53 -10.73
CA ASP A 131 -3.84 -0.94 -10.65
C ASP A 131 -2.96 -1.60 -11.72
N ASP A 132 -2.23 -0.83 -12.52
CA ASP A 132 -1.40 -1.38 -13.61
C ASP A 132 -0.08 -1.98 -13.12
N ILE A 133 -0.19 -3.01 -12.31
CA ILE A 133 0.95 -3.78 -11.79
C ILE A 133 1.74 -4.47 -12.91
N GLU A 134 1.06 -4.88 -13.99
CA GLU A 134 1.71 -5.52 -15.14
C GLU A 134 2.76 -4.61 -15.75
N THR A 135 2.44 -3.34 -15.97
CA THR A 135 3.39 -2.37 -16.53
C THR A 135 4.59 -2.15 -15.61
N ILE A 136 4.37 -2.08 -14.29
CA ILE A 136 5.47 -2.00 -13.31
C ILE A 136 6.41 -3.20 -13.47
N VAL A 137 5.84 -4.43 -13.44
CA VAL A 137 6.63 -5.67 -13.53
C VAL A 137 7.38 -5.75 -14.86
N LEU A 138 6.74 -5.49 -15.98
CA LEU A 138 7.37 -5.56 -17.30
C LEU A 138 8.47 -4.52 -17.48
N THR A 139 8.24 -3.29 -17.01
CA THR A 139 9.20 -2.19 -17.18
C THR A 139 10.41 -2.34 -16.26
N LEU A 140 10.21 -2.81 -15.04
CA LEU A 140 11.24 -2.90 -14.01
C LEU A 140 11.88 -4.29 -13.88
N HIS A 141 11.49 -5.27 -14.70
CA HIS A 141 12.02 -6.65 -14.61
C HIS A 141 13.57 -6.68 -14.63
N PRO A 142 14.21 -7.54 -13.79
CA PRO A 142 13.59 -8.33 -12.73
C PRO A 142 13.14 -7.49 -11.55
N VAL A 143 12.11 -7.94 -10.81
CA VAL A 143 11.50 -7.22 -9.69
C VAL A 143 11.43 -8.06 -8.42
N VAL A 144 11.57 -7.38 -7.27
CA VAL A 144 11.31 -7.94 -5.94
C VAL A 144 10.21 -7.11 -5.29
N PRO A 145 8.97 -7.64 -5.19
CA PRO A 145 7.85 -6.92 -4.58
C PRO A 145 7.76 -7.19 -3.08
N PHE A 146 7.35 -6.17 -2.34
CA PHE A 146 7.10 -6.23 -0.91
C PHE A 146 5.74 -5.62 -0.60
N ASP A 147 5.12 -6.14 0.45
CA ASP A 147 3.83 -5.78 1.00
C ASP A 147 4.03 -5.51 2.50
N ILE A 148 4.20 -4.25 2.85
CA ILE A 148 4.69 -3.78 4.15
C ILE A 148 3.59 -2.99 4.87
N SER A 149 3.44 -3.17 6.19
CA SER A 149 2.61 -2.30 7.01
C SER A 149 3.44 -1.64 8.09
N LEU A 150 3.26 -0.33 8.26
CA LEU A 150 3.93 0.46 9.29
C LEU A 150 3.09 1.71 9.65
N PRO A 151 3.30 2.30 10.85
CA PRO A 151 2.61 3.54 11.21
C PRO A 151 2.84 4.63 10.18
N ILE A 152 1.79 5.33 9.77
CA ILE A 152 1.83 6.36 8.70
C ILE A 152 2.94 7.39 8.94
N ARG A 153 3.16 7.82 10.19
CA ARG A 153 4.23 8.76 10.55
C ARG A 153 5.65 8.27 10.26
N GLU A 154 5.84 6.97 10.06
CA GLU A 154 7.14 6.36 9.79
C GLU A 154 7.37 6.11 8.30
N VAL A 155 6.33 6.19 7.47
CA VAL A 155 6.37 5.80 6.05
C VAL A 155 7.42 6.61 5.28
N GLU A 156 7.41 7.93 5.39
CA GLU A 156 8.35 8.79 4.65
C GLU A 156 9.80 8.49 5.04
N ARG A 157 10.08 8.40 6.35
CA ARG A 157 11.42 8.07 6.86
C ARG A 157 11.87 6.68 6.38
N TYR A 158 10.96 5.72 6.40
CA TYR A 158 11.23 4.36 5.96
C TYR A 158 11.54 4.29 4.46
N VAL A 159 10.70 4.90 3.62
CA VAL A 159 10.89 4.91 2.16
C VAL A 159 12.19 5.63 1.79
N SER A 160 12.45 6.82 2.35
CA SER A 160 13.69 7.55 2.10
C SER A 160 14.93 6.78 2.57
N GLY A 161 14.82 6.02 3.66
CA GLY A 161 15.89 5.14 4.14
C GLY A 161 16.21 4.00 3.17
N ILE A 162 15.18 3.38 2.60
CA ILE A 162 15.34 2.34 1.59
C ILE A 162 15.95 2.92 0.32
N GLU A 163 15.43 4.05 -0.18
CA GLU A 163 15.92 4.70 -1.39
C GLU A 163 17.41 4.98 -1.28
N LYS A 164 17.84 5.59 -0.18
CA LYS A 164 19.25 5.86 0.09
C LYS A 164 20.09 4.56 0.14
N ALA A 165 19.62 3.54 0.83
CA ALA A 165 20.34 2.27 0.93
C ALA A 165 20.47 1.56 -0.42
N LEU A 166 19.44 1.62 -1.28
CA LEU A 166 19.48 1.10 -2.64
C LEU A 166 20.47 1.87 -3.51
N GLU A 167 20.50 3.19 -3.45
CA GLU A 167 21.48 4.01 -4.17
C GLU A 167 22.94 3.67 -3.79
N GLU A 168 23.19 3.43 -2.51
CA GLU A 168 24.51 3.12 -1.98
C GLU A 168 24.96 1.66 -2.26
N GLN A 169 24.07 0.70 -2.13
CA GLN A 169 24.40 -0.73 -2.14
C GLN A 169 24.07 -1.42 -3.47
N LEU A 170 23.06 -0.95 -4.18
CA LEU A 170 22.59 -1.53 -5.44
C LEU A 170 22.40 -0.44 -6.50
N PRO A 171 23.47 0.27 -6.90
CA PRO A 171 23.38 1.38 -7.85
C PRO A 171 22.80 0.89 -9.20
N GLY A 172 21.78 1.61 -9.70
CA GLY A 172 21.05 1.26 -10.91
C GLY A 172 19.76 0.48 -10.66
N SER A 173 19.50 0.01 -9.43
CA SER A 173 18.18 -0.47 -9.07
C SER A 173 17.15 0.66 -9.11
N ARG A 174 15.88 0.31 -9.28
CA ARG A 174 14.78 1.28 -9.32
C ARG A 174 13.73 0.94 -8.27
N LEU A 175 13.41 1.93 -7.45
CA LEU A 175 12.38 1.84 -6.44
C LEU A 175 11.07 2.43 -6.97
N VAL A 176 9.96 1.73 -6.73
CA VAL A 176 8.60 2.23 -6.92
C VAL A 176 7.81 1.95 -5.66
N VAL A 177 7.07 2.94 -5.17
CA VAL A 177 6.26 2.84 -3.96
C VAL A 177 4.84 3.33 -4.23
N PHE A 178 3.87 2.59 -3.71
CA PHE A 178 2.45 2.93 -3.72
C PHE A 178 1.75 2.16 -2.62
N GLY A 179 0.45 2.42 -2.37
CA GLY A 179 -0.26 1.58 -1.39
C GLY A 179 -1.56 2.15 -0.86
N HIS A 180 -2.18 1.33 -0.04
CA HIS A 180 -3.44 1.56 0.67
C HIS A 180 -3.14 2.27 2.00
N LEU A 181 -2.88 3.60 1.94
CA LEU A 181 -2.45 4.30 3.14
C LEU A 181 -3.52 4.36 4.24
N GLY A 182 -4.79 4.20 3.85
CA GLY A 182 -5.92 4.17 4.80
C GLY A 182 -5.83 3.06 5.84
N ASP A 183 -5.19 1.92 5.51
CA ASP A 183 -4.92 0.79 6.41
C ASP A 183 -3.44 0.61 6.73
N SER A 184 -2.62 1.62 6.42
CA SER A 184 -1.18 1.63 6.69
C SER A 184 -0.37 0.60 5.89
N ASN A 185 -0.88 0.16 4.73
CA ASN A 185 -0.21 -0.75 3.82
C ASN A 185 0.49 0.01 2.70
N ILE A 186 1.75 -0.31 2.46
CA ILE A 186 2.52 0.16 1.31
C ILE A 186 3.15 -1.01 0.55
N HIS A 187 3.09 -0.91 -0.76
CA HIS A 187 3.78 -1.80 -1.68
C HIS A 187 5.11 -1.15 -2.07
N VAL A 188 6.18 -1.87 -1.86
CA VAL A 188 7.53 -1.47 -2.24
C VAL A 188 8.00 -2.43 -3.33
N VAL A 189 8.30 -1.91 -4.52
CA VAL A 189 8.80 -2.72 -5.64
C VAL A 189 10.18 -2.24 -6.01
N VAL A 190 11.17 -3.13 -5.88
CA VAL A 190 12.54 -2.87 -6.30
C VAL A 190 12.81 -3.66 -7.58
N GLY A 191 13.18 -2.96 -8.63
CA GLY A 191 13.48 -3.55 -9.92
C GLY A 191 14.88 -3.24 -10.44
N LYS A 192 15.20 -3.80 -11.59
CA LYS A 192 16.49 -3.64 -12.28
C LYS A 192 17.69 -4.16 -11.49
N THR A 193 17.46 -5.17 -10.65
CA THR A 193 18.52 -5.88 -9.94
C THR A 193 18.18 -7.36 -9.79
N ASP A 194 19.18 -8.23 -9.91
CA ASP A 194 19.07 -9.67 -9.70
C ASP A 194 19.42 -10.08 -8.25
N ASP A 195 19.91 -9.15 -7.44
CA ASP A 195 20.32 -9.42 -6.05
C ASP A 195 19.12 -9.33 -5.10
N LYS A 196 18.25 -10.34 -5.19
CA LYS A 196 17.06 -10.44 -4.32
C LYS A 196 17.43 -10.42 -2.84
N GLU A 197 18.51 -11.09 -2.44
CA GLU A 197 18.91 -11.20 -1.04
C GLU A 197 19.30 -9.84 -0.46
N ALA A 198 20.10 -9.06 -1.18
CA ALA A 198 20.45 -7.71 -0.75
C ALA A 198 19.21 -6.80 -0.67
N VAL A 199 18.30 -6.86 -1.64
CA VAL A 199 17.03 -6.13 -1.61
C VAL A 199 16.20 -6.49 -0.39
N GLU A 200 16.02 -7.80 -0.10
CA GLU A 200 15.25 -8.26 1.07
C GLU A 200 15.88 -7.77 2.38
N HIS A 201 17.20 -7.77 2.51
CA HIS A 201 17.90 -7.26 3.70
C HIS A 201 17.70 -5.75 3.87
N ILE A 202 17.73 -4.97 2.79
CA ILE A 202 17.50 -3.52 2.83
C ILE A 202 16.04 -3.24 3.27
N VAL A 203 15.07 -3.84 2.59
CA VAL A 203 13.65 -3.55 2.80
C VAL A 203 13.17 -4.05 4.17
N TYR A 204 13.39 -5.33 4.49
CA TYR A 204 12.97 -5.88 5.79
C TYR A 204 13.83 -5.36 6.95
N GLY A 205 15.13 -5.15 6.72
CA GLY A 205 16.01 -4.57 7.71
C GLY A 205 15.63 -3.16 8.14
N GLY A 206 15.06 -2.37 7.24
CA GLY A 206 14.53 -1.04 7.51
C GLY A 206 13.38 -1.01 8.53
N LEU A 207 12.71 -2.15 8.77
CA LEU A 207 11.63 -2.27 9.76
C LEU A 207 12.13 -2.54 11.19
N LYS A 208 13.38 -2.86 11.39
CA LYS A 208 13.92 -3.36 12.67
C LYS A 208 13.59 -2.47 13.88
N ASP A 209 13.55 -1.15 13.67
CA ASP A 209 13.26 -0.18 14.73
C ASP A 209 11.86 0.44 14.60
N ILE A 210 11.01 -0.15 13.78
CA ILE A 210 9.65 0.30 13.50
C ILE A 210 8.66 -0.78 13.93
N VAL A 211 7.62 -0.40 14.66
CA VAL A 211 6.51 -1.30 14.97
C VAL A 211 5.66 -1.47 13.69
N GLY A 212 5.98 -2.49 12.91
CA GLY A 212 5.37 -2.74 11.61
C GLY A 212 5.17 -4.23 11.32
N SER A 213 4.85 -4.55 10.08
CA SER A 213 4.75 -5.93 9.57
C SER A 213 5.49 -6.07 8.24
N ILE A 214 6.24 -7.16 8.11
CA ILE A 214 6.85 -7.55 6.83
C ILE A 214 5.84 -8.10 5.82
N SER A 215 4.59 -8.25 6.22
CA SER A 215 3.48 -8.61 5.33
C SER A 215 2.19 -8.01 5.85
N ALA A 216 1.62 -7.06 5.10
CA ALA A 216 0.35 -6.44 5.42
C ALA A 216 -0.84 -7.37 5.08
N GLU A 217 -0.88 -7.90 3.85
CA GLU A 217 -2.00 -8.66 3.30
C GLU A 217 -1.62 -10.08 2.88
N HIS A 218 -0.50 -10.25 2.18
CA HIS A 218 -0.17 -11.49 1.45
C HIS A 218 0.21 -12.67 2.36
N GLY A 219 0.51 -12.40 3.63
CA GLY A 219 0.99 -13.39 4.59
C GLY A 219 2.50 -13.66 4.47
N ILE A 220 3.01 -14.40 5.44
CA ILE A 220 4.45 -14.71 5.59
C ILE A 220 4.88 -15.82 4.63
N GLY A 221 4.05 -16.85 4.49
CA GLY A 221 4.30 -18.00 3.62
C GLY A 221 5.60 -18.73 3.92
N LEU A 222 6.28 -19.12 2.86
CA LEU A 222 7.62 -19.72 2.90
C LEU A 222 8.72 -18.68 2.75
N GLU A 223 8.47 -17.64 1.94
CA GLU A 223 9.50 -16.69 1.51
C GLU A 223 9.88 -15.72 2.61
N LYS A 224 8.90 -15.16 3.33
CA LYS A 224 9.12 -14.12 4.34
C LYS A 224 9.47 -14.66 5.74
N ARG A 225 9.36 -15.97 5.97
CA ARG A 225 9.53 -16.56 7.32
C ARG A 225 10.92 -16.32 7.92
N GLY A 226 11.97 -16.28 7.11
CA GLY A 226 13.33 -15.97 7.55
C GLY A 226 13.49 -14.55 8.10
N PHE A 227 12.60 -13.64 7.70
CA PHE A 227 12.57 -12.23 8.12
C PHE A 227 11.53 -11.93 9.20
N LEU A 228 10.83 -12.95 9.73
CA LEU A 228 9.78 -12.74 10.75
C LEU A 228 10.29 -11.99 11.98
N HIS A 229 11.55 -12.19 12.34
CA HIS A 229 12.23 -11.49 13.42
C HIS A 229 12.40 -9.97 13.21
N CYS A 230 12.25 -9.47 11.97
CA CYS A 230 12.29 -8.04 11.66
C CYS A 230 11.01 -7.31 12.11
N SER A 231 9.92 -8.05 12.37
CA SER A 231 8.63 -7.46 12.75
C SER A 231 7.96 -8.15 13.94
N ARG A 232 8.58 -9.18 14.51
CA ARG A 232 8.08 -9.90 15.69
C ARG A 232 9.21 -10.18 16.66
N SER A 233 8.95 -9.98 17.93
CA SER A 233 9.89 -10.32 19.01
C SER A 233 10.03 -11.84 19.17
N ASP A 234 11.12 -12.27 19.79
CA ASP A 234 11.35 -13.69 20.13
C ASP A 234 10.22 -14.27 20.98
N ALA A 235 9.64 -13.47 21.89
CA ALA A 235 8.52 -13.89 22.72
C ALA A 235 7.24 -14.13 21.90
N GLU A 236 6.94 -13.26 20.92
CA GLU A 236 5.82 -13.45 20.02
C GLU A 236 6.01 -14.69 19.13
N ILE A 237 7.22 -14.88 18.58
CA ILE A 237 7.54 -16.06 17.78
C ILE A 237 7.43 -17.34 18.60
N ALA A 238 7.88 -17.34 19.87
CA ALA A 238 7.74 -18.46 20.78
C ALA A 238 6.25 -18.77 21.07
N LEU A 239 5.43 -17.73 21.26
CA LEU A 239 3.98 -17.89 21.43
C LEU A 239 3.32 -18.46 20.16
N MET A 240 3.69 -17.98 19.00
CA MET A 240 3.20 -18.51 17.71
C MET A 240 3.52 -20.00 17.56
N ARG A 241 4.73 -20.43 17.92
CA ARG A 241 5.13 -21.85 17.93
C ARG A 241 4.30 -22.67 18.91
N THR A 242 4.03 -22.15 20.10
CA THR A 242 3.19 -22.80 21.12
C THR A 242 1.77 -23.00 20.61
N LEU A 243 1.16 -21.97 20.01
CA LEU A 243 -0.17 -22.05 19.42
C LEU A 243 -0.22 -23.07 18.27
N LYS A 244 0.78 -23.07 17.39
CA LYS A 244 0.88 -24.05 16.30
C LYS A 244 0.95 -25.48 16.85
N ALA A 245 1.80 -25.74 17.82
CA ALA A 245 1.96 -27.08 18.43
C ALA A 245 0.70 -27.54 19.17
N ALA A 246 -0.03 -26.63 19.82
CA ALA A 246 -1.26 -26.94 20.54
C ALA A 246 -2.43 -27.26 19.60
N LEU A 247 -2.57 -26.52 18.49
CA LEU A 247 -3.70 -26.67 17.56
C LEU A 247 -3.44 -27.72 16.47
N ASP A 248 -2.18 -27.93 16.10
CA ASP A 248 -1.77 -28.90 15.08
C ASP A 248 -0.54 -29.71 15.54
N PRO A 249 -0.70 -30.55 16.56
CA PRO A 249 0.43 -31.29 17.14
C PRO A 249 1.11 -32.28 16.18
N ARG A 250 0.44 -32.64 15.08
CA ARG A 250 1.00 -33.51 14.03
C ARG A 250 1.59 -32.74 12.86
N ASN A 251 1.53 -31.38 12.90
CA ASN A 251 2.03 -30.49 11.86
C ASN A 251 1.51 -30.82 10.45
N LEU A 252 0.20 -31.06 10.33
CA LEU A 252 -0.46 -31.40 9.07
C LEU A 252 -0.92 -30.16 8.27
N LEU A 253 -1.17 -29.06 8.99
CA LEU A 253 -1.72 -27.81 8.43
C LEU A 253 -0.59 -26.92 7.90
N ASN A 254 -0.42 -26.88 6.59
CA ASN A 254 0.58 -26.07 5.89
C ASN A 254 1.98 -26.09 6.58
N PRO A 255 2.63 -27.25 6.70
CA PRO A 255 3.91 -27.37 7.39
C PRO A 255 4.98 -26.50 6.78
N GLY A 256 5.75 -25.81 7.63
CA GLY A 256 6.85 -24.94 7.22
C GLY A 256 6.44 -23.54 6.72
N LYS A 257 5.13 -23.23 6.63
CA LYS A 257 4.68 -21.86 6.37
C LYS A 257 4.60 -21.06 7.68
N VAL A 258 4.88 -19.77 7.61
CA VAL A 258 4.92 -18.79 8.72
C VAL A 258 6.08 -19.04 9.69
N LEU A 259 6.26 -20.27 10.14
CA LEU A 259 7.28 -20.67 11.11
C LEU A 259 8.16 -21.77 10.50
N GLU A 260 9.45 -21.72 10.80
CA GLU A 260 10.35 -22.81 10.47
C GLU A 260 9.99 -24.08 11.23
N PRO A 261 10.15 -25.26 10.62
CA PRO A 261 9.98 -26.53 11.33
C PRO A 261 10.91 -26.60 12.54
N ALA A 262 10.42 -27.18 13.65
CA ALA A 262 11.25 -27.39 14.83
C ALA A 262 12.42 -28.34 14.45
N GLY A 263 13.65 -27.82 14.55
CA GLY A 263 14.87 -28.59 14.29
C GLY A 263 15.51 -28.45 12.90
N SER A 264 15.13 -27.39 12.11
CA SER A 264 15.88 -26.97 10.92
C SER A 264 17.07 -26.08 11.27
#